data_9a746dc96e8619a1c18595161d7c9690
#
_entry.id   9a746dc96e8619a1c18595161d7c9690
#
_cell.length_a   1.000
_cell.length_b   1.000
_cell.length_c   1.000
_cell.angle_alpha   90.00
_cell.angle_beta   90.00
_cell.angle_gamma   90.00
#
_symmetry.space_group_name_H-M   'P 1'
#
loop_
_entity.id
_entity.type
_entity.pdbx_description
1 polymer ?
#
loop_
_entity_poly.entity_id
_entity_poly.type
_entity_poly.pdbx_seq_one_letter_code
_entity_poly.pdbx_strand_id
1 'polypeptide(L)'
;MSKKALVVDSDYFFVEFVGELLEKRGYAVTKAYDGKDGISKLPDNPHDIMFVDLVMPKVDGSQFIDFVRRKYGPNHFPIVALSGVMVEQLGAIGEIGADYYMAKGPIDKLTVQLNQFMAEIETQTEFTPSEMKIMQTGGVYPRRDAVELLQILKFHQAVIENMGVGLVVVDTDARIVNANAIAFEIVDRSPTEVLNCSVLDIFPASAKPKLGDALKQVFQLPERTKISFLADFQERPIRT
;
A
#
# COMPACT_ATOMS: atom_id res chain seq x y z
N MET A 1 -9.55 -26.85 -4.28
CA MET A 1 -8.27 -26.07 -4.30
C MET A 1 -8.15 -25.37 -2.96
N SER A 2 -6.94 -25.26 -2.39
CA SER A 2 -6.72 -24.50 -1.17
C SER A 2 -6.97 -23.01 -1.44
N LYS A 3 -7.74 -22.33 -0.58
CA LYS A 3 -7.95 -20.89 -0.66
C LYS A 3 -6.61 -20.17 -0.38
N LYS A 4 -6.38 -19.05 -1.04
CA LYS A 4 -5.14 -18.27 -0.94
C LYS A 4 -5.38 -16.96 -0.20
N ALA A 5 -4.52 -16.64 0.76
CA ALA A 5 -4.54 -15.38 1.48
C ALA A 5 -3.22 -14.62 1.30
N LEU A 6 -3.30 -13.29 1.31
CA LEU A 6 -2.13 -12.41 1.38
C LEU A 6 -2.20 -11.60 2.67
N VAL A 7 -1.11 -11.56 3.43
CA VAL A 7 -0.96 -10.72 4.61
C VAL A 7 0.19 -9.75 4.37
N VAL A 8 -0.08 -8.45 4.43
CA VAL A 8 0.89 -7.37 4.19
C VAL A 8 0.91 -6.47 5.41
N ASP A 9 2.02 -6.43 6.12
CA ASP A 9 2.20 -5.64 7.34
C ASP A 9 3.69 -5.40 7.60
N SER A 10 4.05 -4.25 8.13
CA SER A 10 5.43 -3.96 8.50
C SER A 10 5.87 -4.60 9.83
N ASP A 11 4.93 -5.05 10.63
CA ASP A 11 5.19 -5.78 11.87
C ASP A 11 5.32 -7.29 11.59
N TYR A 12 6.56 -7.79 11.66
CA TYR A 12 6.88 -9.20 11.45
C TYR A 12 6.03 -10.14 12.31
N PHE A 13 5.89 -9.84 13.61
CA PHE A 13 5.13 -10.69 14.53
C PHE A 13 3.65 -10.74 14.16
N PHE A 14 3.11 -9.62 13.69
CA PHE A 14 1.73 -9.54 13.25
C PHE A 14 1.49 -10.35 11.97
N VAL A 15 2.40 -10.27 11.00
CA VAL A 15 2.34 -11.08 9.77
C VAL A 15 2.35 -12.57 10.08
N GLU A 16 3.27 -13.01 10.95
CA GLU A 16 3.35 -14.42 11.36
C GLU A 16 2.10 -14.86 12.12
N PHE A 17 1.62 -14.05 13.07
CA PHE A 17 0.43 -14.34 13.85
C PHE A 17 -0.83 -14.51 12.99
N VAL A 18 -1.12 -13.54 12.11
CA VAL A 18 -2.28 -13.63 11.20
C VAL A 18 -2.08 -14.78 10.21
N GLY A 19 -0.87 -14.94 9.69
CA GLY A 19 -0.51 -16.05 8.79
C GLY A 19 -0.82 -17.41 9.40
N GLU A 20 -0.35 -17.66 10.63
CA GLU A 20 -0.62 -18.94 11.33
C GLU A 20 -2.11 -19.19 11.56
N LEU A 21 -2.88 -18.16 11.89
CA LEU A 21 -4.34 -18.29 12.07
C LEU A 21 -5.03 -18.70 10.77
N LEU A 22 -4.62 -18.13 9.65
CA LEU A 22 -5.17 -18.45 8.33
C LEU A 22 -4.70 -19.84 7.84
N GLU A 23 -3.43 -20.19 8.07
CA GLU A 23 -2.88 -21.53 7.75
C GLU A 23 -3.63 -22.65 8.51
N LYS A 24 -3.93 -22.45 9.79
CA LYS A 24 -4.76 -23.36 10.60
C LYS A 24 -6.18 -23.56 10.05
N ARG A 25 -6.67 -22.59 9.24
CA ARG A 25 -7.95 -22.66 8.54
C ARG A 25 -7.84 -23.25 7.13
N GLY A 26 -6.64 -23.67 6.73
CA GLY A 26 -6.40 -24.30 5.42
C GLY A 26 -6.12 -23.34 4.28
N TYR A 27 -5.81 -22.07 4.56
CA TYR A 27 -5.35 -21.12 3.55
C TYR A 27 -3.88 -21.35 3.19
N ALA A 28 -3.55 -21.22 1.91
CA ALA A 28 -2.17 -21.02 1.49
C ALA A 28 -1.82 -19.53 1.64
N VAL A 29 -0.99 -19.19 2.62
CA VAL A 29 -0.71 -17.81 2.99
C VAL A 29 0.56 -17.30 2.32
N THR A 30 0.44 -16.18 1.61
CA THR A 30 1.57 -15.37 1.16
C THR A 30 1.80 -14.27 2.20
N LYS A 31 3.02 -14.15 2.71
CA LYS A 31 3.42 -13.18 3.72
C LYS A 31 4.28 -12.09 3.07
N ALA A 32 3.97 -10.81 3.34
CA ALA A 32 4.73 -9.66 2.86
C ALA A 32 4.95 -8.66 4.00
N TYR A 33 6.13 -8.07 4.05
CA TYR A 33 6.59 -7.28 5.20
C TYR A 33 6.68 -5.77 4.91
N ASP A 34 6.30 -5.35 3.75
CA ASP A 34 6.01 -3.96 3.37
C ASP A 34 5.16 -3.94 2.08
N GLY A 35 4.65 -2.77 1.70
CA GLY A 35 3.81 -2.63 0.51
C GLY A 35 4.55 -2.97 -0.79
N LYS A 36 5.87 -2.68 -0.88
CA LYS A 36 6.70 -3.05 -2.05
C LYS A 36 6.85 -4.57 -2.16
N ASP A 37 7.13 -5.25 -1.05
CA ASP A 37 7.19 -6.71 -0.98
C ASP A 37 5.83 -7.32 -1.35
N GLY A 38 4.74 -6.72 -0.86
CA GLY A 38 3.38 -7.10 -1.24
C GLY A 38 3.13 -7.02 -2.74
N ILE A 39 3.50 -5.90 -3.39
CA ILE A 39 3.38 -5.72 -4.85
C ILE A 39 4.17 -6.80 -5.61
N SER A 40 5.40 -7.08 -5.17
CA SER A 40 6.27 -8.07 -5.84
C SER A 40 5.73 -9.51 -5.76
N LYS A 41 4.89 -9.80 -4.76
CA LYS A 41 4.29 -11.11 -4.51
C LYS A 41 2.87 -11.26 -5.06
N LEU A 42 2.35 -10.25 -5.77
CA LEU A 42 1.03 -10.32 -6.39
C LEU A 42 1.07 -11.25 -7.62
N PRO A 43 0.34 -12.38 -7.62
CA PRO A 43 0.26 -13.29 -8.76
C PRO A 43 -0.62 -12.73 -9.89
N ASP A 44 -0.71 -13.45 -11.02
CA ASP A 44 -1.64 -13.08 -12.10
C ASP A 44 -3.10 -13.29 -11.70
N ASN A 45 -3.39 -14.35 -10.94
CA ASN A 45 -4.71 -14.59 -10.37
C ASN A 45 -4.75 -14.08 -8.92
N PRO A 46 -5.78 -13.31 -8.51
CA PRO A 46 -5.84 -12.73 -7.18
C PRO A 46 -5.87 -13.80 -6.07
N HIS A 47 -5.55 -13.38 -4.86
CA HIS A 47 -5.83 -14.14 -3.65
C HIS A 47 -7.32 -14.12 -3.35
N ASP A 48 -7.81 -15.10 -2.58
CA ASP A 48 -9.22 -15.15 -2.17
C ASP A 48 -9.55 -14.13 -1.07
N ILE A 49 -8.53 -13.67 -0.33
CA ILE A 49 -8.65 -12.62 0.71
C ILE A 49 -7.28 -11.95 0.93
N MET A 50 -7.29 -10.66 1.25
CA MET A 50 -6.09 -9.91 1.63
C MET A 50 -6.28 -9.18 2.96
N PHE A 51 -5.24 -9.19 3.79
CA PHE A 51 -5.11 -8.40 5.02
C PHE A 51 -3.97 -7.41 4.83
N VAL A 52 -4.25 -6.12 4.98
CA VAL A 52 -3.30 -5.05 4.63
C VAL A 52 -3.23 -4.02 5.76
N ASP A 53 -2.04 -3.85 6.35
CA ASP A 53 -1.80 -2.74 7.27
C ASP A 53 -1.84 -1.41 6.53
N LEU A 54 -2.55 -0.42 7.09
CA LEU A 54 -2.63 0.91 6.49
C LEU A 54 -1.36 1.74 6.69
N VAL A 55 -0.61 1.47 7.76
CA VAL A 55 0.57 2.27 8.12
C VAL A 55 1.85 1.46 7.89
N MET A 56 2.37 1.56 6.69
CA MET A 56 3.61 0.88 6.30
C MET A 56 4.64 1.86 5.71
N PRO A 57 5.95 1.57 5.86
CA PRO A 57 6.98 2.36 5.21
C PRO A 57 7.01 2.11 3.70
N LYS A 58 7.52 3.08 2.94
CA LYS A 58 7.70 3.07 1.49
C LYS A 58 6.36 3.17 0.74
N VAL A 59 5.71 2.07 0.48
CA VAL A 59 4.36 2.00 -0.10
C VAL A 59 3.40 1.77 1.05
N ASP A 60 2.55 2.76 1.35
CA ASP A 60 1.55 2.63 2.39
C ASP A 60 0.38 1.71 2.00
N GLY A 61 -0.45 1.34 2.97
CA GLY A 61 -1.52 0.39 2.72
C GLY A 61 -2.60 0.92 1.79
N SER A 62 -2.88 2.22 1.80
CA SER A 62 -3.86 2.81 0.88
C SER A 62 -3.37 2.74 -0.57
N GLN A 63 -2.11 3.08 -0.80
CA GLN A 63 -1.48 2.98 -2.12
C GLN A 63 -1.42 1.52 -2.60
N PHE A 64 -1.11 0.59 -1.69
CA PHE A 64 -1.11 -0.84 -2.00
C PHE A 64 -2.51 -1.33 -2.38
N ILE A 65 -3.55 -0.96 -1.64
CA ILE A 65 -4.95 -1.34 -1.92
C ILE A 65 -5.41 -0.75 -3.25
N ASP A 66 -5.12 0.53 -3.53
CA ASP A 66 -5.44 1.15 -4.83
C ASP A 66 -4.74 0.42 -5.98
N PHE A 67 -3.47 0.08 -5.82
CA PHE A 67 -2.73 -0.72 -6.80
C PHE A 67 -3.42 -2.09 -7.07
N VAL A 68 -3.79 -2.80 -6.01
CA VAL A 68 -4.46 -4.11 -6.10
C VAL A 68 -5.82 -3.99 -6.81
N ARG A 69 -6.61 -2.96 -6.47
CA ARG A 69 -7.92 -2.71 -7.10
C ARG A 69 -7.79 -2.36 -8.57
N ARG A 70 -6.77 -1.60 -8.95
CA ARG A 70 -6.48 -1.31 -10.38
C ARG A 70 -6.02 -2.54 -11.13
N LYS A 71 -5.21 -3.40 -10.51
CA LYS A 71 -4.70 -4.63 -11.14
C LYS A 71 -5.79 -5.69 -11.38
N TYR A 72 -6.66 -5.92 -10.39
CA TYR A 72 -7.60 -7.04 -10.42
C TYR A 72 -9.07 -6.62 -10.56
N GLY A 73 -9.38 -5.31 -10.47
CA GLY A 73 -10.73 -4.77 -10.45
C GLY A 73 -11.31 -4.63 -9.04
N PRO A 74 -12.40 -3.84 -8.92
CA PRO A 74 -12.87 -3.38 -7.60
C PRO A 74 -13.50 -4.45 -6.72
N ASN A 75 -14.06 -5.53 -7.27
CA ASN A 75 -14.99 -6.41 -6.54
C ASN A 75 -14.68 -7.90 -6.65
N HIS A 76 -13.42 -8.28 -6.86
CA HIS A 76 -13.10 -9.69 -7.08
C HIS A 76 -12.89 -10.50 -5.80
N PHE A 77 -12.51 -9.87 -4.70
CA PHE A 77 -12.19 -10.55 -3.42
C PHE A 77 -12.14 -9.53 -2.28
N PRO A 78 -12.39 -9.97 -1.03
CA PRO A 78 -12.35 -9.09 0.13
C PRO A 78 -10.94 -8.60 0.47
N ILE A 79 -10.82 -7.30 0.74
CA ILE A 79 -9.63 -6.68 1.32
C ILE A 79 -9.99 -6.16 2.72
N VAL A 80 -9.26 -6.64 3.70
CA VAL A 80 -9.36 -6.24 5.11
C VAL A 80 -8.23 -5.27 5.42
N ALA A 81 -8.54 -4.01 5.64
CA ALA A 81 -7.58 -3.04 6.12
C ALA A 81 -7.38 -3.23 7.63
N LEU A 82 -6.11 -3.31 8.03
CA LEU A 82 -5.69 -3.40 9.42
C LEU A 82 -5.20 -2.03 9.88
N SER A 83 -5.57 -1.61 11.08
CA SER A 83 -5.09 -0.34 11.62
C SER A 83 -4.92 -0.41 13.13
N GLY A 84 -3.81 0.14 13.63
CA GLY A 84 -3.59 0.37 15.06
C GLY A 84 -4.38 1.55 15.62
N VAL A 85 -5.17 2.22 14.78
CA VAL A 85 -5.93 3.44 15.12
C VAL A 85 -7.41 3.20 14.90
N MET A 86 -8.25 3.82 15.74
CA MET A 86 -9.70 3.72 15.59
C MET A 86 -10.17 4.35 14.29
N VAL A 87 -11.01 3.60 13.58
CA VAL A 87 -11.59 3.92 12.29
C VAL A 87 -12.35 5.27 12.29
N GLU A 88 -12.98 5.64 13.39
CA GLU A 88 -13.72 6.91 13.55
C GLU A 88 -12.86 8.16 13.34
N GLN A 89 -11.54 8.02 13.45
CA GLN A 89 -10.58 9.12 13.27
C GLN A 89 -9.98 9.17 11.86
N LEU A 90 -10.22 8.18 11.04
CA LEU A 90 -9.70 8.10 9.68
C LEU A 90 -10.58 8.83 8.64
N GLY A 91 -11.54 9.64 9.02
CA GLY A 91 -12.37 10.60 8.24
C GLY A 91 -12.68 10.36 6.75
N ALA A 92 -11.89 9.55 6.06
CA ALA A 92 -11.96 9.27 4.63
C ALA A 92 -11.86 7.77 4.31
N ILE A 93 -12.34 6.92 5.20
CA ILE A 93 -12.22 5.46 5.08
C ILE A 93 -12.90 4.90 3.84
N GLY A 94 -14.02 5.48 3.41
CA GLY A 94 -14.74 5.04 2.21
C GLY A 94 -13.97 5.17 0.90
N GLU A 95 -12.87 5.94 0.88
CA GLU A 95 -12.07 6.21 -0.31
C GLU A 95 -10.87 5.26 -0.50
N ILE A 96 -10.53 4.44 0.53
CA ILE A 96 -9.32 3.59 0.50
C ILE A 96 -9.52 2.31 -0.35
N GLY A 97 -10.75 1.94 -0.69
CA GLY A 97 -11.03 0.75 -1.51
C GLY A 97 -10.95 -0.59 -0.77
N ALA A 98 -10.81 -0.59 0.56
CA ALA A 98 -10.96 -1.78 1.40
C ALA A 98 -12.44 -2.08 1.67
N ASP A 99 -12.79 -3.36 1.80
CA ASP A 99 -14.17 -3.78 2.08
C ASP A 99 -14.45 -3.88 3.58
N TYR A 100 -13.41 -4.19 4.36
CA TYR A 100 -13.50 -4.38 5.80
C TYR A 100 -12.39 -3.62 6.50
N TYR A 101 -12.69 -3.19 7.72
CA TYR A 101 -11.72 -2.59 8.63
C TYR A 101 -11.65 -3.38 9.93
N MET A 102 -10.45 -3.70 10.35
CA MET A 102 -10.19 -4.39 11.60
C MET A 102 -9.13 -3.64 12.39
N ALA A 103 -9.46 -3.26 13.62
CA ALA A 103 -8.52 -2.60 14.52
C ALA A 103 -7.48 -3.62 15.02
N LYS A 104 -6.19 -3.28 14.92
CA LYS A 104 -5.13 -4.01 15.61
C LYS A 104 -5.28 -3.76 17.13
N GLY A 105 -5.45 -4.82 17.88
CA GLY A 105 -5.64 -4.77 19.33
C GLY A 105 -4.84 -5.86 20.06
N PRO A 106 -5.09 -6.09 21.36
CA PRO A 106 -4.52 -7.19 22.07
C PRO A 106 -4.78 -8.53 21.36
N ILE A 107 -3.74 -9.39 21.30
CA ILE A 107 -3.72 -10.62 20.50
C ILE A 107 -4.89 -11.56 20.82
N ASP A 108 -5.27 -11.66 22.08
CA ASP A 108 -6.40 -12.48 22.54
C ASP A 108 -7.73 -12.02 21.94
N LYS A 109 -8.01 -10.71 21.96
CA LYS A 109 -9.21 -10.12 21.37
C LYS A 109 -9.18 -10.21 19.84
N LEU A 110 -8.04 -9.91 19.23
CA LEU A 110 -7.85 -9.99 17.79
C LEU A 110 -8.06 -11.42 17.27
N THR A 111 -7.56 -12.43 18.02
CA THR A 111 -7.77 -13.84 17.70
C THR A 111 -9.25 -14.19 17.61
N VAL A 112 -10.04 -13.78 18.60
CA VAL A 112 -11.49 -14.03 18.62
C VAL A 112 -12.17 -13.33 17.44
N GLN A 113 -11.84 -12.06 17.21
CA GLN A 113 -12.43 -11.25 16.16
C GLN A 113 -12.09 -11.78 14.76
N LEU A 114 -10.82 -12.13 14.53
CA LEU A 114 -10.38 -12.69 13.25
C LEU A 114 -11.08 -14.03 12.98
N ASN A 115 -11.20 -14.89 14.01
CA ASN A 115 -11.88 -16.16 13.87
C ASN A 115 -13.38 -16.00 13.57
N GLN A 116 -14.08 -15.06 14.20
CA GLN A 116 -15.47 -14.75 13.90
C GLN A 116 -15.64 -14.21 12.48
N PHE A 117 -14.81 -13.24 12.10
CA PHE A 117 -14.81 -12.68 10.75
C PHE A 117 -14.58 -13.74 9.68
N MET A 118 -13.56 -14.60 9.85
CA MET A 118 -13.27 -15.66 8.89
C MET A 118 -14.41 -16.66 8.78
N ALA A 119 -15.08 -17.01 9.90
CA ALA A 119 -16.24 -17.88 9.86
C ALA A 119 -17.40 -17.26 9.07
N GLU A 120 -17.64 -15.93 9.19
CA GLU A 120 -18.65 -15.24 8.40
C GLU A 120 -18.29 -15.22 6.89
N ILE A 121 -17.06 -14.87 6.54
CA ILE A 121 -16.60 -14.81 5.14
C ILE A 121 -16.62 -16.20 4.48
N GLU A 122 -16.24 -17.25 5.21
CA GLU A 122 -16.20 -18.62 4.67
C GLU A 122 -17.59 -19.20 4.39
N THR A 123 -18.64 -18.68 5.02
CA THR A 123 -20.03 -19.09 4.77
C THR A 123 -20.67 -18.37 3.57
N GLN A 124 -20.09 -17.28 3.09
CA GLN A 124 -20.58 -16.55 1.92
C GLN A 124 -20.19 -17.29 0.65
N THR A 125 -21.19 -17.63 -0.16
CA THR A 125 -21.00 -18.36 -1.43
C THR A 125 -20.45 -17.46 -2.55
N GLU A 126 -20.74 -16.17 -2.49
CA GLU A 126 -20.25 -15.13 -3.40
C GLU A 126 -19.90 -13.88 -2.60
N PHE A 127 -18.73 -13.30 -2.88
CA PHE A 127 -18.37 -12.02 -2.32
C PHE A 127 -19.19 -10.93 -3.02
N THR A 128 -20.14 -10.35 -2.29
CA THR A 128 -20.87 -9.16 -2.73
C THR A 128 -20.33 -7.98 -1.95
N PRO A 129 -19.74 -6.97 -2.60
CA PRO A 129 -19.36 -5.74 -1.92
C PRO A 129 -20.61 -5.14 -1.28
N SER A 130 -20.68 -5.20 0.04
CA SER A 130 -21.71 -4.50 0.81
C SER A 130 -21.12 -3.19 1.33
N GLU A 131 -21.98 -2.29 1.82
CA GLU A 131 -21.50 -1.11 2.56
C GLU A 131 -20.44 -1.52 3.57
N MET A 132 -19.34 -0.77 3.59
CA MET A 132 -18.14 -1.02 4.38
C MET A 132 -18.46 -1.43 5.83
N LYS A 133 -18.04 -2.62 6.24
CA LYS A 133 -18.22 -3.11 7.61
C LYS A 133 -16.99 -2.77 8.45
N ILE A 134 -17.24 -2.00 9.50
CA ILE A 134 -16.23 -1.68 10.52
C ILE A 134 -16.32 -2.70 11.64
N MET A 135 -15.23 -3.43 11.87
CA MET A 135 -15.13 -4.37 12.97
C MET A 135 -14.35 -3.73 14.12
N GLN A 136 -15.05 -3.33 15.16
CA GLN A 136 -14.45 -2.70 16.35
C GLN A 136 -14.10 -3.76 17.40
N THR A 137 -12.87 -3.75 17.89
CA THR A 137 -12.54 -4.39 19.16
C THR A 137 -13.02 -3.48 20.29
N GLY A 138 -14.08 -3.85 20.97
CA GLY A 138 -14.57 -3.10 22.12
C GLY A 138 -13.42 -2.84 23.12
N GLY A 139 -13.08 -1.57 23.36
CA GLY A 139 -12.19 -1.14 24.43
C GLY A 139 -10.73 -0.83 24.06
N VAL A 140 -10.36 -0.69 22.80
CA VAL A 140 -9.07 -0.10 22.44
C VAL A 140 -9.21 1.40 22.32
N TYR A 141 -8.79 2.14 23.33
CA TYR A 141 -8.63 3.60 23.24
C TYR A 141 -7.33 3.88 22.46
N PRO A 142 -7.35 4.67 21.39
CA PRO A 142 -6.14 5.07 20.71
C PRO A 142 -5.26 5.87 21.69
N ARG A 143 -3.98 5.59 21.72
CA ARG A 143 -3.05 6.48 22.39
C ARG A 143 -3.12 7.81 21.68
N ARG A 144 -3.25 8.89 22.46
CA ARG A 144 -3.36 10.28 21.95
C ARG A 144 -2.25 10.59 20.95
N ASP A 145 -1.05 10.05 21.21
CA ASP A 145 0.14 10.19 20.39
C ASP A 145 -0.01 9.56 18.98
N ALA A 146 -0.73 8.45 18.87
CA ALA A 146 -0.97 7.80 17.57
C ALA A 146 -1.93 8.61 16.69
N VAL A 147 -2.90 9.29 17.29
CA VAL A 147 -3.83 10.19 16.59
C VAL A 147 -3.11 11.40 16.04
N GLU A 148 -2.29 12.04 16.88
CA GLU A 148 -1.48 13.21 16.49
C GLU A 148 -0.52 12.82 15.35
N LEU A 149 0.14 11.65 15.44
CA LEU A 149 1.03 11.16 14.40
C LEU A 149 0.30 10.96 13.06
N LEU A 150 -0.90 10.38 13.09
CA LEU A 150 -1.70 10.20 11.87
C LEU A 150 -2.20 11.51 11.28
N GLN A 151 -2.58 12.47 12.11
CA GLN A 151 -2.94 13.81 11.62
C GLN A 151 -1.74 14.50 10.96
N ILE A 152 -0.55 14.36 11.53
CA ILE A 152 0.70 14.86 10.94
C ILE A 152 1.00 14.16 9.61
N LEU A 153 0.86 12.83 9.54
CA LEU A 153 1.07 12.06 8.31
C LEU A 153 0.08 12.47 7.21
N LYS A 154 -1.22 12.59 7.55
CA LYS A 154 -2.25 13.07 6.61
C LYS A 154 -1.97 14.48 6.13
N PHE A 155 -1.53 15.37 7.01
CA PHE A 155 -1.14 16.74 6.64
C PHE A 155 0.03 16.72 5.65
N HIS A 156 1.10 15.95 5.94
CA HIS A 156 2.23 15.82 5.03
C HIS A 156 1.84 15.22 3.69
N GLN A 157 0.98 14.20 3.68
CA GLN A 157 0.46 13.61 2.45
C GLN A 157 -0.35 14.62 1.65
N ALA A 158 -1.26 15.36 2.29
CA ALA A 158 -2.02 16.42 1.63
C ALA A 158 -1.13 17.52 1.06
N VAL A 159 -0.05 17.90 1.76
CA VAL A 159 0.94 18.86 1.25
C VAL A 159 1.63 18.31 0.00
N ILE A 160 2.10 17.06 0.04
CA ILE A 160 2.78 16.39 -1.08
C ILE A 160 1.87 16.27 -2.31
N GLU A 161 0.61 15.87 -2.10
CA GLU A 161 -0.36 15.71 -3.20
C GLU A 161 -0.78 17.06 -3.82
N ASN A 162 -0.76 18.14 -3.06
CA ASN A 162 -1.14 19.48 -3.55
C ASN A 162 0.06 20.38 -3.92
N MET A 163 1.29 19.87 -3.85
CA MET A 163 2.46 20.60 -4.37
C MET A 163 2.38 20.65 -5.89
N GLY A 164 2.44 21.79 -6.51
CA GLY A 164 2.48 21.92 -7.99
C GLY A 164 3.75 21.35 -8.66
N VAL A 165 4.38 20.33 -8.02
CA VAL A 165 5.64 19.68 -8.43
C VAL A 165 5.46 18.17 -8.35
N GLY A 166 5.82 17.45 -9.42
CA GLY A 166 5.88 15.99 -9.40
C GLY A 166 6.98 15.51 -8.45
N LEU A 167 6.59 14.70 -7.46
CA LEU A 167 7.50 14.09 -6.50
C LEU A 167 7.55 12.59 -6.74
N VAL A 168 8.77 12.04 -6.84
CA VAL A 168 9.01 10.61 -6.93
C VAL A 168 10.03 10.22 -5.85
N VAL A 169 9.68 9.25 -5.03
CA VAL A 169 10.56 8.68 -4.00
C VAL A 169 11.07 7.33 -4.48
N VAL A 170 12.37 7.12 -4.37
CA VAL A 170 13.01 5.85 -4.76
C VAL A 170 13.74 5.22 -3.58
N ASP A 171 13.87 3.91 -3.60
CA ASP A 171 14.71 3.17 -2.67
C ASP A 171 16.18 3.14 -3.13
N THR A 172 17.02 2.44 -2.39
CA THR A 172 18.47 2.27 -2.69
C THR A 172 18.73 1.51 -3.97
N ASP A 173 17.77 0.76 -4.50
CA ASP A 173 17.84 0.06 -5.78
C ASP A 173 17.30 0.90 -6.94
N ALA A 174 17.07 2.21 -6.70
CA ALA A 174 16.48 3.16 -7.65
C ALA A 174 15.08 2.75 -8.15
N ARG A 175 14.33 1.98 -7.36
CA ARG A 175 12.94 1.63 -7.64
C ARG A 175 11.99 2.63 -7.00
N ILE A 176 10.95 2.96 -7.71
CA ILE A 176 9.94 3.92 -7.27
C ILE A 176 9.09 3.28 -6.17
N VAL A 177 9.14 3.85 -4.97
CA VAL A 177 8.37 3.40 -3.80
C VAL A 177 7.21 4.32 -3.48
N ASN A 178 7.25 5.58 -3.94
CA ASN A 178 6.16 6.52 -3.81
C ASN A 178 6.23 7.60 -4.90
N ALA A 179 5.08 8.13 -5.30
CA ALA A 179 4.98 9.28 -6.20
C ALA A 179 3.64 9.99 -5.96
N ASN A 180 3.60 11.33 -6.09
CA ASN A 180 2.37 12.09 -5.97
C ASN A 180 1.59 12.15 -7.30
N ALA A 181 0.34 12.62 -7.26
CA ALA A 181 -0.54 12.70 -8.42
C ALA A 181 0.09 13.47 -9.59
N ILE A 182 0.75 14.58 -9.31
CA ILE A 182 1.43 15.40 -10.32
C ILE A 182 2.56 14.63 -11.02
N ALA A 183 3.29 13.78 -10.32
CA ALA A 183 4.33 12.96 -10.95
C ALA A 183 3.72 11.97 -11.96
N PHE A 184 2.60 11.33 -11.63
CA PHE A 184 1.89 10.43 -12.54
C PHE A 184 1.36 11.18 -13.78
N GLU A 185 0.83 12.39 -13.60
CA GLU A 185 0.39 13.24 -14.71
C GLU A 185 1.56 13.63 -15.63
N ILE A 186 2.71 14.06 -15.07
CA ILE A 186 3.89 14.42 -15.85
C ILE A 186 4.40 13.25 -16.69
N VAL A 187 4.46 12.05 -16.11
CA VAL A 187 4.94 10.86 -16.82
C VAL A 187 3.86 10.20 -17.67
N ASP A 188 2.60 10.62 -17.54
CA ASP A 188 1.41 10.09 -18.22
C ASP A 188 1.33 8.56 -18.09
N ARG A 189 1.43 8.07 -16.87
CA ARG A 189 1.34 6.64 -16.53
C ARG A 189 0.55 6.45 -15.25
N SER A 190 -0.10 5.32 -15.16
CA SER A 190 -0.83 4.93 -13.96
C SER A 190 0.11 4.51 -12.82
N PRO A 191 -0.32 4.56 -11.56
CA PRO A 191 0.46 4.03 -10.42
C PRO A 191 0.91 2.58 -10.61
N THR A 192 0.10 1.74 -11.26
CA THR A 192 0.42 0.33 -11.53
C THR A 192 1.59 0.14 -12.50
N GLU A 193 1.85 1.12 -13.36
CA GLU A 193 2.96 1.09 -14.31
C GLU A 193 4.23 1.70 -13.74
N VAL A 194 4.13 2.49 -12.68
CA VAL A 194 5.22 3.30 -12.13
C VAL A 194 5.77 2.72 -10.83
N LEU A 195 4.91 2.29 -9.91
CA LEU A 195 5.34 1.74 -8.63
C LEU A 195 6.15 0.45 -8.80
N ASN A 196 7.23 0.36 -8.06
CA ASN A 196 8.21 -0.75 -8.10
C ASN A 196 9.02 -0.87 -9.41
N CYS A 197 8.81 0.02 -10.39
CA CYS A 197 9.68 0.10 -11.57
C CYS A 197 10.97 0.88 -11.26
N SER A 198 11.99 0.72 -12.12
CA SER A 198 13.17 1.57 -12.05
C SER A 198 12.79 3.02 -12.37
N VAL A 199 13.26 3.97 -11.58
CA VAL A 199 13.04 5.40 -11.86
C VAL A 199 13.58 5.81 -13.24
N LEU A 200 14.57 5.11 -13.76
CA LEU A 200 15.11 5.35 -15.11
C LEU A 200 14.08 5.05 -16.21
N ASP A 201 13.09 4.18 -15.96
CA ASP A 201 12.13 3.76 -16.97
C ASP A 201 11.02 4.78 -17.21
N ILE A 202 10.80 5.70 -16.26
CA ILE A 202 9.81 6.77 -16.41
C ILE A 202 10.39 8.05 -17.04
N PHE A 203 11.73 8.16 -17.15
CA PHE A 203 12.39 9.32 -17.75
C PHE A 203 12.67 9.12 -19.24
N PRO A 204 12.64 10.18 -20.06
CA PRO A 204 13.02 10.13 -21.48
C PRO A 204 14.48 9.67 -21.66
N ALA A 205 14.76 9.03 -22.78
CA ALA A 205 16.08 8.45 -23.07
C ALA A 205 17.23 9.46 -22.96
N SER A 206 16.97 10.72 -23.35
CA SER A 206 17.92 11.84 -23.25
C SER A 206 18.32 12.19 -21.81
N ALA A 207 17.44 11.95 -20.84
CA ALA A 207 17.67 12.26 -19.43
C ALA A 207 18.29 11.10 -18.63
N LYS A 208 18.16 9.85 -19.11
CA LYS A 208 18.61 8.65 -18.38
C LYS A 208 20.06 8.67 -17.96
N PRO A 209 21.05 9.07 -18.79
CA PRO A 209 22.45 9.12 -18.37
C PRO A 209 22.66 10.09 -17.21
N LYS A 210 22.10 11.31 -17.32
CA LYS A 210 22.24 12.34 -16.26
C LYS A 210 21.59 11.89 -14.95
N LEU A 211 20.41 11.30 -15.03
CA LEU A 211 19.73 10.77 -13.86
C LEU A 211 20.51 9.60 -13.22
N GLY A 212 21.03 8.68 -14.04
CA GLY A 212 21.84 7.56 -13.55
C GLY A 212 23.10 8.00 -12.82
N ASP A 213 23.79 9.02 -13.35
CA ASP A 213 24.96 9.58 -12.69
C ASP A 213 24.60 10.33 -11.41
N ALA A 214 23.50 11.09 -11.41
CA ALA A 214 22.99 11.76 -10.21
C ALA A 214 22.63 10.76 -9.10
N LEU A 215 21.95 9.67 -9.43
CA LEU A 215 21.59 8.61 -8.47
C LEU A 215 22.85 7.95 -7.87
N LYS A 216 23.85 7.61 -8.70
CA LYS A 216 25.12 7.05 -8.21
C LYS A 216 25.81 7.99 -7.22
N GLN A 217 25.85 9.29 -7.54
CA GLN A 217 26.45 10.28 -6.65
C GLN A 217 25.67 10.38 -5.32
N VAL A 218 24.33 10.49 -5.36
CA VAL A 218 23.52 10.60 -4.15
C VAL A 218 23.64 9.37 -3.27
N PHE A 219 23.64 8.16 -3.83
CA PHE A 219 23.73 6.92 -3.06
C PHE A 219 25.12 6.65 -2.46
N GLN A 220 26.16 7.30 -2.96
CA GLN A 220 27.52 7.17 -2.43
C GLN A 220 27.86 8.18 -1.34
N LEU A 221 27.06 9.21 -1.16
CA LEU A 221 27.33 10.29 -0.21
C LEU A 221 26.62 10.02 1.14
N PRO A 222 27.33 10.16 2.27
CA PRO A 222 26.76 9.91 3.60
C PRO A 222 25.82 11.03 4.09
N GLU A 223 25.79 12.18 3.43
CA GLU A 223 25.01 13.35 3.83
C GLU A 223 23.93 13.69 2.79
N ARG A 224 22.92 14.47 3.22
CA ARG A 224 21.83 14.95 2.35
C ARG A 224 22.41 15.78 1.20
N THR A 225 22.46 15.21 0.02
CA THR A 225 22.99 15.86 -1.19
C THR A 225 21.81 16.19 -2.12
N LYS A 226 21.86 17.41 -2.68
CA LYS A 226 20.92 17.85 -3.71
C LYS A 226 21.66 17.99 -5.04
N ILE A 227 21.19 17.26 -6.05
CA ILE A 227 21.66 17.37 -7.44
C ILE A 227 20.47 17.85 -8.27
N SER A 228 20.70 18.84 -9.13
CA SER A 228 19.67 19.39 -10.00
C SER A 228 20.13 19.31 -11.46
N PHE A 229 19.25 18.87 -12.34
CA PHE A 229 19.47 18.90 -13.79
C PHE A 229 18.14 19.13 -14.51
N LEU A 230 18.21 19.58 -15.76
CA LEU A 230 17.04 19.77 -16.61
C LEU A 230 16.83 18.53 -17.48
N ALA A 231 15.61 18.06 -17.54
CA ALA A 231 15.12 17.02 -18.45
C ALA A 231 13.83 17.50 -19.10
N ASP A 232 13.72 17.31 -20.41
CA ASP A 232 12.52 17.64 -21.17
C ASP A 232 11.68 16.37 -21.36
N PHE A 233 10.44 16.39 -20.86
CA PHE A 233 9.46 15.31 -21.01
C PHE A 233 8.60 15.44 -22.26
N GLN A 234 8.73 16.53 -23.04
CA GLN A 234 7.93 16.79 -24.23
C GLN A 234 8.44 16.07 -25.49
N GLU A 235 9.56 15.37 -25.45
CA GLU A 235 10.06 14.55 -26.56
C GLU A 235 9.21 13.28 -26.86
N ARG A 236 7.92 13.28 -26.51
CA ARG A 236 7.04 12.18 -26.91
C ARG A 236 6.52 12.47 -28.31
N PRO A 237 6.59 11.51 -29.27
CA PRO A 237 5.88 11.64 -30.51
C PRO A 237 4.40 11.77 -30.19
N ILE A 238 3.77 12.84 -30.68
CA ILE A 238 2.32 13.04 -30.64
C ILE A 238 1.72 11.77 -31.28
N ARG A 239 1.03 10.95 -30.47
CA ARG A 239 0.22 9.86 -31.01
C ARG A 239 -0.94 10.53 -31.76
N THR A 240 -0.84 10.54 -33.08
CA THR A 240 -1.95 10.85 -34.02
C THR A 240 -2.94 9.71 -34.01
#